data_4029546e4dfaca0fc83525dcf8042f89
#
_entry.id   4029546e4dfaca0fc83525dcf8042f89
#
_cell.length_a   1.000
_cell.length_b   1.000
_cell.length_c   1.000
_cell.angle_alpha   90.00
_cell.angle_beta   90.00
_cell.angle_gamma   90.00
#
_symmetry.space_group_name_H-M   'P 1'
#
loop_
_entity.id
_entity.type
_entity.pdbx_description
1 polymer ?
#
loop_
_entity_poly.entity_id
_entity_poly.type
_entity_poly.pdbx_seq_one_letter_code
_entity_poly.pdbx_strand_id
1 'polypeptide(L)'
;AVESTLFEAEPAKPQGKKIISLAKKYLITTLGGELIIINSNRAHQRVLYEGFMKSLERAHTASQQLMFPYELSFSAHELQVIAQLQTLFESIGFMFTIEDDKIVLSGIPLHLTDSQIPNIFNELIQQHIELLPTTENTQKEAFAKTLSKSLAIKTGQVLSEEEQESLINNLFSCQEVLISPFGKRIY
;
A
#
# COMPACT_ATOMS: atom_id res chain seq x y z
N ALA A 1 -63.60 14.25 -14.80
CA ALA A 1 -62.28 13.97 -15.32
C ALA A 1 -61.28 14.21 -14.19
N VAL A 2 -60.73 13.13 -13.65
CA VAL A 2 -59.66 13.17 -12.64
C VAL A 2 -58.42 12.68 -13.35
N GLU A 3 -57.52 13.60 -13.69
CA GLU A 3 -56.19 13.26 -14.17
C GLU A 3 -55.30 12.94 -12.98
N SER A 4 -54.89 11.69 -12.92
CA SER A 4 -53.93 11.21 -11.99
C SER A 4 -52.54 11.44 -12.59
N THR A 5 -51.83 12.48 -12.13
CA THR A 5 -50.42 12.61 -12.29
C THR A 5 -49.70 11.74 -11.25
N LEU A 6 -49.59 10.47 -11.54
CA LEU A 6 -48.71 9.54 -10.82
C LEU A 6 -47.42 9.37 -11.59
N PHE A 7 -46.29 9.60 -10.89
CA PHE A 7 -44.92 9.43 -11.32
C PHE A 7 -44.28 10.60 -12.11
N GLU A 8 -44.02 11.70 -11.42
CA GLU A 8 -42.85 12.46 -11.70
C GLU A 8 -41.64 11.59 -11.20
N ALA A 9 -40.99 10.95 -12.15
CA ALA A 9 -39.70 10.32 -11.89
C ALA A 9 -38.72 11.43 -11.58
N GLU A 10 -38.32 11.58 -10.33
CA GLU A 10 -37.13 12.37 -9.99
C GLU A 10 -35.96 11.90 -10.88
N PRO A 11 -35.14 12.82 -11.45
CA PRO A 11 -33.97 12.43 -12.21
C PRO A 11 -33.08 11.62 -11.29
N ALA A 12 -32.91 10.34 -11.62
CA ALA A 12 -32.03 9.44 -10.90
C ALA A 12 -30.64 10.09 -10.82
N LYS A 13 -30.23 10.51 -9.63
CA LYS A 13 -28.85 10.86 -9.35
C LYS A 13 -28.00 9.69 -9.84
N PRO A 14 -26.85 9.93 -10.50
CA PRO A 14 -25.97 8.84 -10.90
C PRO A 14 -25.69 8.00 -9.65
N GLN A 15 -26.25 6.80 -9.59
CA GLN A 15 -26.02 5.87 -8.50
C GLN A 15 -24.55 5.50 -8.55
N GLY A 16 -23.73 6.05 -7.65
CA GLY A 16 -22.39 5.58 -7.40
C GLY A 16 -22.44 4.06 -7.23
N LYS A 17 -21.44 3.35 -7.71
CA LYS A 17 -21.34 1.88 -7.56
C LYS A 17 -21.59 1.53 -6.10
N LYS A 18 -22.66 0.81 -5.83
CA LYS A 18 -22.99 0.39 -4.46
C LYS A 18 -21.92 -0.60 -4.01
N ILE A 19 -21.14 -0.22 -3.01
CA ILE A 19 -20.13 -1.08 -2.38
C ILE A 19 -20.67 -1.52 -1.04
N ILE A 20 -20.58 -2.79 -0.73
CA ILE A 20 -20.97 -3.38 0.55
C ILE A 20 -19.75 -3.99 1.20
N SER A 21 -19.43 -3.55 2.41
CA SER A 21 -18.37 -4.15 3.21
C SER A 21 -18.90 -5.36 3.97
N LEU A 22 -18.28 -6.52 3.81
CA LEU A 22 -18.63 -7.76 4.50
C LEU A 22 -17.48 -8.21 5.40
N ALA A 23 -17.81 -8.44 6.69
CA ALA A 23 -16.89 -8.94 7.71
C ALA A 23 -15.58 -8.14 7.82
N LYS A 24 -15.57 -6.84 7.49
CA LYS A 24 -14.37 -5.98 7.49
C LYS A 24 -13.17 -6.63 6.77
N LYS A 25 -13.46 -7.39 5.72
CA LYS A 25 -12.48 -8.18 4.96
C LYS A 25 -12.76 -8.18 3.47
N TYR A 26 -14.04 -8.15 3.09
CA TYR A 26 -14.45 -8.21 1.69
C TYR A 26 -15.24 -6.97 1.31
N LEU A 27 -15.03 -6.52 0.08
CA LEU A 27 -15.85 -5.51 -0.58
C LEU A 27 -16.64 -6.19 -1.71
N ILE A 28 -17.95 -6.02 -1.69
CA ILE A 28 -18.87 -6.58 -2.69
C ILE A 28 -19.35 -5.44 -3.57
N THR A 29 -19.19 -5.58 -4.87
CA THR A 29 -19.67 -4.60 -5.86
C THR A 29 -20.00 -5.28 -7.16
N THR A 30 -20.43 -4.52 -8.16
CA THR A 30 -20.72 -5.02 -9.52
C THR A 30 -19.70 -4.50 -10.52
N LEU A 31 -19.27 -5.35 -11.43
CA LEU A 31 -18.40 -5.02 -12.54
C LEU A 31 -18.95 -5.65 -13.81
N GLY A 32 -19.28 -4.83 -14.84
CA GLY A 32 -19.85 -5.34 -16.09
C GLY A 32 -21.17 -6.09 -15.94
N GLY A 33 -21.95 -5.80 -14.86
CA GLY A 33 -23.19 -6.50 -14.54
C GLY A 33 -23.01 -7.77 -13.70
N GLU A 34 -21.79 -8.20 -13.43
CA GLU A 34 -21.48 -9.35 -12.59
C GLU A 34 -21.16 -8.93 -11.15
N LEU A 35 -21.55 -9.76 -10.17
CA LEU A 35 -21.22 -9.56 -8.78
C LEU A 35 -19.77 -10.02 -8.54
N ILE A 36 -18.96 -9.13 -7.95
CA ILE A 36 -17.58 -9.47 -7.56
C ILE A 36 -17.39 -9.29 -6.05
N ILE A 37 -16.56 -10.18 -5.47
CA ILE A 37 -16.22 -10.17 -4.05
C ILE A 37 -14.70 -10.01 -3.93
N ILE A 38 -14.27 -8.82 -3.53
CA ILE A 38 -12.86 -8.41 -3.48
C ILE A 38 -12.34 -8.58 -2.05
N ASN A 39 -11.23 -9.28 -1.88
CA ASN A 39 -10.51 -9.28 -0.60
C ASN A 39 -9.73 -7.96 -0.44
N SER A 40 -10.13 -7.09 0.50
CA SER A 40 -9.57 -5.75 0.69
C SER A 40 -8.07 -5.74 1.00
N ASN A 41 -7.60 -6.68 1.84
CA ASN A 41 -6.17 -6.80 2.16
C ASN A 41 -5.34 -7.16 0.92
N ARG A 42 -5.76 -8.17 0.15
CA ARG A 42 -5.06 -8.62 -1.06
C ARG A 42 -5.09 -7.57 -2.17
N ALA A 43 -6.22 -6.89 -2.32
CA ALA A 43 -6.36 -5.76 -3.24
C ALA A 43 -5.38 -4.63 -2.88
N HIS A 44 -5.33 -4.26 -1.61
CA HIS A 44 -4.41 -3.21 -1.16
C HIS A 44 -2.93 -3.62 -1.28
N GLN A 45 -2.60 -4.90 -1.00
CA GLN A 45 -1.25 -5.42 -1.28
C GLN A 45 -0.85 -5.24 -2.74
N ARG A 46 -1.75 -5.49 -3.70
CA ARG A 46 -1.48 -5.31 -5.13
C ARG A 46 -1.28 -3.84 -5.48
N VAL A 47 -2.17 -2.97 -5.03
CA VAL A 47 -2.08 -1.52 -5.25
C VAL A 47 -0.77 -0.96 -4.73
N LEU A 48 -0.42 -1.29 -3.49
CA LEU A 48 0.83 -0.84 -2.86
C LEU A 48 2.06 -1.39 -3.59
N TYR A 49 2.07 -2.68 -3.92
CA TYR A 49 3.18 -3.31 -4.61
C TYR A 49 3.50 -2.64 -5.95
N GLU A 50 2.50 -2.44 -6.80
CA GLU A 50 2.71 -1.77 -8.07
C GLU A 50 3.10 -0.29 -7.91
N GLY A 51 2.57 0.37 -6.89
CA GLY A 51 2.98 1.72 -6.52
C GLY A 51 4.46 1.78 -6.13
N PHE A 52 4.93 0.88 -5.26
CA PHE A 52 6.33 0.81 -4.85
C PHE A 52 7.25 0.43 -6.01
N MET A 53 6.87 -0.54 -6.85
CA MET A 53 7.67 -0.89 -8.03
C MET A 53 7.87 0.31 -8.95
N LYS A 54 6.80 1.09 -9.22
CA LYS A 54 6.91 2.34 -10.01
C LYS A 54 7.83 3.37 -9.34
N SER A 55 7.80 3.49 -8.02
CA SER A 55 8.68 4.40 -7.27
C SER A 55 10.14 3.96 -7.35
N LEU A 56 10.40 2.66 -7.18
CA LEU A 56 11.74 2.08 -7.26
C LEU A 56 12.37 2.19 -8.67
N GLU A 57 11.53 2.28 -9.72
CA GLU A 57 11.99 2.52 -11.09
C GLU A 57 12.31 3.99 -11.37
N ARG A 58 11.58 4.92 -10.73
CA ARG A 58 11.66 6.36 -11.00
C ARG A 58 12.70 7.12 -10.19
N ALA A 59 13.29 6.49 -9.20
CA ALA A 59 14.33 7.04 -8.30
C ALA A 59 13.95 8.27 -7.47
N HIS A 60 12.74 8.82 -7.58
CA HIS A 60 12.26 9.95 -6.77
C HIS A 60 10.78 9.81 -6.43
N THR A 61 10.50 9.72 -5.15
CA THR A 61 9.13 9.75 -4.61
C THR A 61 9.01 10.91 -3.61
N ALA A 62 7.82 11.50 -3.54
CA ALA A 62 7.55 12.56 -2.58
C ALA A 62 7.77 12.06 -1.14
N SER A 63 8.49 12.85 -0.36
CA SER A 63 8.77 12.62 1.05
C SER A 63 8.05 13.65 1.90
N GLN A 64 7.51 13.21 3.03
CA GLN A 64 7.00 14.10 4.07
C GLN A 64 8.14 14.39 5.04
N GLN A 65 8.51 15.66 5.15
CA GLN A 65 9.54 16.10 6.09
C GLN A 65 9.02 15.99 7.53
N LEU A 66 9.82 15.41 8.40
CA LEU A 66 9.55 15.34 9.83
C LEU A 66 9.84 16.67 10.52
N MET A 67 8.98 17.10 11.43
CA MET A 67 9.23 18.31 12.25
C MET A 67 10.42 18.14 13.19
N PHE A 68 10.61 16.94 13.70
CA PHE A 68 11.75 16.53 14.52
C PHE A 68 12.38 15.28 13.93
N PRO A 69 13.73 15.19 13.92
CA PRO A 69 14.40 13.98 13.51
C PRO A 69 13.95 12.77 14.34
N TYR A 70 13.74 11.64 13.68
CA TYR A 70 13.36 10.40 14.34
C TYR A 70 14.57 9.44 14.35
N GLU A 71 15.01 9.05 15.54
CA GLU A 71 16.19 8.21 15.71
C GLU A 71 15.82 6.74 15.92
N LEU A 72 16.52 5.84 15.25
CA LEU A 72 16.42 4.39 15.45
C LEU A 72 17.83 3.79 15.60
N SER A 73 18.05 3.09 16.72
CA SER A 73 19.30 2.38 16.98
C SER A 73 19.28 0.98 16.39
N PHE A 74 20.40 0.58 15.80
CA PHE A 74 20.59 -0.72 15.17
C PHE A 74 21.98 -1.28 15.50
N SER A 75 22.13 -2.59 15.42
CA SER A 75 23.45 -3.23 15.49
C SER A 75 24.30 -2.85 14.27
N ALA A 76 25.63 -2.98 14.39
CA ALA A 76 26.54 -2.72 13.29
C ALA A 76 26.22 -3.54 12.02
N HIS A 77 25.75 -4.78 12.18
CA HIS A 77 25.33 -5.63 11.06
C HIS A 77 24.08 -5.09 10.38
N GLU A 78 23.07 -4.68 11.15
CA GLU A 78 21.83 -4.11 10.61
C GLU A 78 22.11 -2.79 9.90
N LEU A 79 22.99 -1.94 10.42
CA LEU A 79 23.39 -0.70 9.75
C LEU A 79 24.08 -0.96 8.41
N GLN A 80 24.91 -2.02 8.30
CA GLN A 80 25.47 -2.44 7.02
C GLN A 80 24.39 -2.84 6.01
N VAL A 81 23.36 -3.57 6.45
CA VAL A 81 22.22 -3.94 5.60
C VAL A 81 21.44 -2.69 5.19
N ILE A 82 21.18 -1.76 6.12
CA ILE A 82 20.51 -0.50 5.82
C ILE A 82 21.30 0.30 4.77
N ALA A 83 22.62 0.37 4.90
CA ALA A 83 23.48 1.05 3.93
C ALA A 83 23.37 0.42 2.53
N GLN A 84 23.29 -0.89 2.42
CA GLN A 84 23.07 -1.59 1.14
C GLN A 84 21.68 -1.29 0.55
N LEU A 85 20.67 -1.09 1.39
CA LEU A 85 19.30 -0.81 0.99
C LEU A 85 18.99 0.70 0.87
N GLN A 86 19.94 1.59 1.17
CA GLN A 86 19.71 3.03 1.27
C GLN A 86 19.03 3.60 0.03
N THR A 87 19.53 3.27 -1.16
CA THR A 87 18.94 3.75 -2.43
C THR A 87 17.47 3.32 -2.60
N LEU A 88 17.12 2.11 -2.14
CA LEU A 88 15.72 1.63 -2.19
C LEU A 88 14.84 2.38 -1.21
N PHE A 89 15.31 2.63 0.01
CA PHE A 89 14.61 3.45 0.99
C PHE A 89 14.38 4.87 0.47
N GLU A 90 15.42 5.50 -0.08
CA GLU A 90 15.33 6.85 -0.64
C GLU A 90 14.36 6.92 -1.84
N SER A 91 14.37 5.90 -2.69
CA SER A 91 13.48 5.82 -3.87
C SER A 91 11.99 5.79 -3.50
N ILE A 92 11.65 5.28 -2.32
CA ILE A 92 10.26 5.27 -1.83
C ILE A 92 9.92 6.45 -0.91
N GLY A 93 10.87 7.34 -0.65
CA GLY A 93 10.65 8.59 0.08
C GLY A 93 11.13 8.62 1.52
N PHE A 94 11.93 7.65 1.99
CA PHE A 94 12.66 7.82 3.24
C PHE A 94 13.87 8.71 3.03
N MET A 95 14.11 9.62 3.96
CA MET A 95 15.29 10.47 3.99
C MET A 95 15.97 10.31 5.36
N PHE A 96 17.19 9.81 5.38
CA PHE A 96 17.92 9.56 6.63
C PHE A 96 19.42 9.61 6.43
N THR A 97 20.14 9.79 7.53
CA THR A 97 21.59 9.63 7.63
C THR A 97 21.91 8.45 8.53
N ILE A 98 23.01 7.77 8.23
CA ILE A 98 23.54 6.68 9.07
C ILE A 98 24.62 7.26 9.95
N GLU A 99 24.50 7.07 11.25
CA GLU A 99 25.48 7.41 12.28
C GLU A 99 26.08 6.13 12.87
N ASP A 100 26.96 6.26 13.87
CA ASP A 100 27.75 5.13 14.38
C ASP A 100 26.91 3.93 14.85
N ASP A 101 25.80 4.17 15.53
CA ASP A 101 24.92 3.15 16.14
C ASP A 101 23.45 3.34 15.83
N LYS A 102 23.10 4.26 14.94
CA LYS A 102 21.71 4.62 14.63
C LYS A 102 21.54 5.18 13.23
N ILE A 103 20.29 5.29 12.81
CA ILE A 103 19.87 6.15 11.71
C ILE A 103 19.08 7.34 12.26
N VAL A 104 19.20 8.48 11.59
CA VAL A 104 18.46 9.70 11.89
C VAL A 104 17.62 10.04 10.68
N LEU A 105 16.28 9.83 10.81
CA LEU A 105 15.34 10.14 9.74
C LEU A 105 14.93 11.60 9.79
N SER A 106 14.97 12.26 8.64
CA SER A 106 14.47 13.61 8.41
C SER A 106 13.21 13.65 7.55
N GLY A 107 12.90 12.58 6.83
CA GLY A 107 11.70 12.44 6.00
C GLY A 107 11.23 11.00 5.86
N ILE A 108 9.93 10.84 5.64
CA ILE A 108 9.27 9.55 5.46
C ILE A 108 8.34 9.58 4.24
N PRO A 109 8.00 8.42 3.65
CA PRO A 109 7.01 8.33 2.59
C PRO A 109 5.66 8.95 2.99
N LEU A 110 4.95 9.55 2.04
CA LEU A 110 3.59 10.05 2.27
C LEU A 110 2.69 8.92 2.80
N HIS A 111 1.77 9.28 3.69
CA HIS A 111 0.81 8.36 4.31
C HIS A 111 1.38 7.34 5.30
N LEU A 112 2.67 7.40 5.62
CA LEU A 112 3.24 6.69 6.75
C LEU A 112 3.11 7.49 8.05
N THR A 113 3.02 6.77 9.16
CA THR A 113 3.05 7.33 10.51
C THR A 113 4.34 6.90 11.22
N ASP A 114 4.79 7.71 12.17
CA ASP A 114 6.02 7.44 12.93
C ASP A 114 5.98 6.06 13.61
N SER A 115 4.81 5.62 14.07
CA SER A 115 4.64 4.33 14.73
C SER A 115 4.90 3.11 13.84
N GLN A 116 4.83 3.27 12.51
CA GLN A 116 5.08 2.20 11.55
C GLN A 116 6.55 2.04 11.19
N ILE A 117 7.37 3.10 11.40
CA ILE A 117 8.77 3.15 10.95
C ILE A 117 9.62 2.01 11.51
N PRO A 118 9.64 1.75 12.84
CA PRO A 118 10.49 0.68 13.38
C PRO A 118 10.18 -0.69 12.79
N ASN A 119 8.90 -0.99 12.64
CA ASN A 119 8.45 -2.28 12.10
C ASN A 119 8.88 -2.46 10.63
N ILE A 120 8.75 -1.40 9.82
CA ILE A 120 9.14 -1.42 8.40
C ILE A 120 10.63 -1.69 8.25
N PHE A 121 11.48 -0.96 9.00
CA PHE A 121 12.93 -1.18 8.95
C PHE A 121 13.28 -2.60 9.38
N ASN A 122 12.74 -3.08 10.49
CA ASN A 122 13.00 -4.43 10.98
C ASN A 122 12.59 -5.51 9.96
N GLU A 123 11.39 -5.40 9.38
CA GLU A 123 10.92 -6.37 8.39
C GLU A 123 11.78 -6.38 7.11
N LEU A 124 12.20 -5.21 6.63
CA LEU A 124 13.04 -5.10 5.43
C LEU A 124 14.46 -5.62 5.67
N ILE A 125 15.04 -5.32 6.83
CA ILE A 125 16.36 -5.84 7.23
C ILE A 125 16.33 -7.35 7.33
N GLN A 126 15.37 -7.91 8.07
CA GLN A 126 15.24 -9.36 8.25
C GLN A 126 15.04 -10.08 6.92
N GLN A 127 14.15 -9.56 6.08
CA GLN A 127 13.91 -10.12 4.76
C GLN A 127 15.18 -10.11 3.88
N HIS A 128 15.96 -9.02 3.89
CA HIS A 128 17.18 -8.93 3.12
C HIS A 128 18.22 -9.95 3.59
N ILE A 129 18.34 -10.14 4.91
CA ILE A 129 19.25 -11.13 5.50
C ILE A 129 18.83 -12.56 5.12
N GLU A 130 17.50 -12.86 5.15
CA GLU A 130 16.99 -14.20 4.88
C GLU A 130 17.06 -14.60 3.40
N LEU A 131 16.71 -13.68 2.51
CA LEU A 131 16.57 -14.00 1.08
C LEU A 131 17.85 -13.81 0.28
N LEU A 132 18.81 -13.02 0.75
CA LEU A 132 20.06 -12.69 0.04
C LEU A 132 19.82 -12.49 -1.48
N PRO A 133 19.04 -11.50 -1.89
CA PRO A 133 18.65 -11.33 -3.27
C PRO A 133 19.87 -11.11 -4.17
N THR A 134 19.97 -11.90 -5.24
CA THR A 134 21.19 -11.98 -6.07
C THR A 134 21.23 -10.95 -7.20
N THR A 135 20.09 -10.35 -7.54
CA THR A 135 19.99 -9.34 -8.60
C THR A 135 19.24 -8.10 -8.12
N GLU A 136 19.49 -6.97 -8.75
CA GLU A 136 18.80 -5.71 -8.44
C GLU A 136 17.27 -5.84 -8.58
N ASN A 137 16.79 -6.52 -9.61
CA ASN A 137 15.36 -6.72 -9.82
C ASN A 137 14.73 -7.58 -8.71
N THR A 138 15.37 -8.67 -8.31
CA THR A 138 14.87 -9.50 -7.19
C THR A 138 14.89 -8.75 -5.88
N GLN A 139 15.85 -7.85 -5.68
CA GLN A 139 15.93 -6.98 -4.52
C GLN A 139 14.77 -5.97 -4.47
N LYS A 140 14.48 -5.29 -5.59
CA LYS A 140 13.34 -4.35 -5.71
C LYS A 140 12.01 -5.06 -5.48
N GLU A 141 11.81 -6.22 -6.10
CA GLU A 141 10.58 -7.01 -5.92
C GLU A 141 10.39 -7.46 -4.46
N ALA A 142 11.43 -7.98 -3.83
CA ALA A 142 11.40 -8.42 -2.45
C ALA A 142 11.09 -7.24 -1.52
N PHE A 143 11.74 -6.10 -1.72
CA PHE A 143 11.52 -4.87 -0.98
C PHE A 143 10.07 -4.37 -1.12
N ALA A 144 9.55 -4.27 -2.34
CA ALA A 144 8.18 -3.86 -2.61
C ALA A 144 7.15 -4.83 -2.03
N LYS A 145 7.40 -6.15 -2.09
CA LYS A 145 6.54 -7.18 -1.47
C LYS A 145 6.44 -7.01 0.04
N THR A 146 7.57 -6.83 0.72
CA THR A 146 7.60 -6.66 2.17
C THR A 146 6.84 -5.41 2.60
N LEU A 147 7.09 -4.28 1.95
CA LEU A 147 6.36 -3.04 2.21
C LEU A 147 4.85 -3.19 1.97
N SER A 148 4.46 -3.79 0.86
CA SER A 148 3.05 -3.98 0.53
C SER A 148 2.33 -4.86 1.54
N LYS A 149 2.99 -5.88 2.08
CA LYS A 149 2.46 -6.75 3.15
C LYS A 149 2.33 -6.01 4.47
N SER A 150 3.36 -5.25 4.85
CA SER A 150 3.41 -4.52 6.11
C SER A 150 2.35 -3.41 6.18
N LEU A 151 2.17 -2.67 5.09
CA LEU A 151 1.33 -1.48 5.01
C LEU A 151 -0.10 -1.74 4.52
N ALA A 152 -0.41 -2.93 4.02
CA ALA A 152 -1.74 -3.25 3.53
C ALA A 152 -2.79 -3.18 4.65
N ILE A 153 -4.01 -2.78 4.27
CA ILE A 153 -5.19 -2.81 5.12
C ILE A 153 -5.28 -4.16 5.83
N LYS A 154 -5.39 -4.15 7.15
CA LYS A 154 -5.50 -5.38 7.95
C LYS A 154 -6.94 -5.88 7.97
N THR A 155 -7.12 -7.20 8.02
CA THR A 155 -8.45 -7.80 8.26
C THR A 155 -9.00 -7.29 9.59
N GLY A 156 -10.26 -6.83 9.58
CA GLY A 156 -10.89 -6.23 10.74
C GLY A 156 -10.84 -4.69 10.77
N GLN A 157 -10.05 -4.06 9.91
CA GLN A 157 -10.03 -2.61 9.75
C GLN A 157 -11.29 -2.13 9.04
N VAL A 158 -11.92 -1.10 9.61
CA VAL A 158 -13.08 -0.43 8.99
C VAL A 158 -12.58 0.57 7.97
N LEU A 159 -13.16 0.55 6.77
CA LEU A 159 -12.90 1.52 5.71
C LEU A 159 -14.11 2.43 5.54
N SER A 160 -13.88 3.72 5.37
CA SER A 160 -14.93 4.66 4.93
C SER A 160 -15.41 4.32 3.51
N GLU A 161 -16.54 4.87 3.10
CA GLU A 161 -17.05 4.67 1.73
C GLU A 161 -16.07 5.18 0.68
N GLU A 162 -15.42 6.33 0.93
CA GLU A 162 -14.42 6.92 0.05
C GLU A 162 -13.16 6.04 -0.04
N GLU A 163 -12.71 5.47 1.09
CA GLU A 163 -11.56 4.53 1.10
C GLU A 163 -11.88 3.24 0.35
N GLN A 164 -13.10 2.71 0.47
CA GLN A 164 -13.56 1.54 -0.25
C GLN A 164 -13.59 1.79 -1.77
N GLU A 165 -14.16 2.94 -2.19
CA GLU A 165 -14.21 3.33 -3.59
C GLU A 165 -12.82 3.57 -4.16
N SER A 166 -11.97 4.29 -3.43
CA SER A 166 -10.58 4.54 -3.81
C SER A 166 -9.78 3.24 -3.98
N LEU A 167 -9.94 2.28 -3.05
CA LEU A 167 -9.26 0.99 -3.15
C LEU A 167 -9.68 0.21 -4.41
N ILE A 168 -10.97 0.17 -4.72
CA ILE A 168 -11.49 -0.52 -5.91
C ILE A 168 -10.99 0.16 -7.19
N ASN A 169 -11.05 1.49 -7.27
CA ASN A 169 -10.57 2.23 -8.43
C ASN A 169 -9.06 2.05 -8.64
N ASN A 170 -8.28 2.08 -7.58
CA ASN A 170 -6.85 1.85 -7.64
C ASN A 170 -6.51 0.41 -8.04
N LEU A 171 -7.25 -0.59 -7.55
CA LEU A 171 -7.07 -1.99 -7.96
C LEU A 171 -7.28 -2.15 -9.46
N PHE A 172 -8.38 -1.62 -10.01
CA PHE A 172 -8.66 -1.73 -11.44
C PHE A 172 -7.76 -0.85 -12.33
N SER A 173 -6.93 -0.01 -11.73
CA SER A 173 -5.85 0.72 -12.40
C SER A 173 -4.51 -0.03 -12.38
N CYS A 174 -4.41 -1.14 -11.66
CA CYS A 174 -3.23 -2.01 -11.64
C CYS A 174 -3.07 -2.78 -12.97
N GLN A 175 -1.85 -3.22 -13.25
CA GLN A 175 -1.55 -4.09 -14.41
C GLN A 175 -2.09 -5.51 -14.17
N GLU A 176 -1.97 -6.00 -12.93
CA GLU A 176 -2.52 -7.28 -12.50
C GLU A 176 -3.63 -7.05 -11.47
N VAL A 177 -4.86 -7.44 -11.80
CA VAL A 177 -6.02 -7.20 -10.94
C VAL A 177 -6.54 -8.45 -10.22
N LEU A 178 -6.15 -9.64 -10.69
CA LEU A 178 -6.70 -10.91 -10.19
C LEU A 178 -5.88 -11.53 -9.06
N ILE A 179 -4.57 -11.33 -9.09
CA ILE A 179 -3.61 -12.03 -8.24
C ILE A 179 -2.82 -11.03 -7.39
N SER A 180 -2.76 -11.27 -6.09
CA SER A 180 -1.91 -10.48 -5.17
C SER A 180 -0.41 -10.74 -5.45
N PRO A 181 0.51 -9.89 -4.95
CA PRO A 181 1.95 -10.12 -5.09
C PRO A 181 2.43 -11.45 -4.50
N PHE A 182 1.59 -12.09 -3.68
CA PHE A 182 1.87 -13.37 -3.01
C PHE A 182 1.15 -14.56 -3.67
N GLY A 183 0.70 -14.42 -4.91
CA GLY A 183 0.04 -15.50 -5.68
C GLY A 183 -1.36 -15.87 -5.20
N LYS A 184 -2.02 -15.04 -4.38
CA LYS A 184 -3.37 -15.30 -3.88
C LYS A 184 -4.41 -14.53 -4.68
N ARG A 185 -5.52 -15.17 -5.02
CA ARG A 185 -6.63 -14.56 -5.75
C ARG A 185 -7.22 -13.38 -4.98
N ILE A 186 -7.46 -12.27 -5.67
CA ILE A 186 -8.02 -11.02 -5.10
C ILE A 186 -9.55 -11.08 -5.14
N TYR A 187 -10.17 -11.47 -6.28
CA TYR A 187 -11.61 -11.63 -6.46
C TYR A 187 -11.96 -12.75 -7.42
#